data_dd0af50ce1eb7e4f7e542b1a7977d157
#
_entry.id   dd0af50ce1eb7e4f7e542b1a7977d157
#
_cell.length_a   1.000
_cell.length_b   1.000
_cell.length_c   1.000
_cell.angle_alpha   90.00
_cell.angle_beta   90.00
_cell.angle_gamma   90.00
#
_symmetry.space_group_name_H-M   'P 1'
#
loop_
_entity.id
_entity.type
_entity.pdbx_description
1 polymer ?
#
loop_
_entity_poly.entity_id
_entity_poly.type
_entity_poly.pdbx_seq_one_letter_code
_entity_poly.pdbx_strand_id
1 'polypeptide(L)'
;MTRDEVIAAIRQNADAIKAKGVSKLAILGTRDGDDYHPHSDIDVLVEVEPEASFSLLNLIDVEQIIEDATGLQAQATVRRSASPHSAQQIADDILEIF
;
A
#
# COMPACT_ATOMS: atom_id res chain seq x y z
N MET A 1 12.12 7.34 -8.59
CA MET A 1 10.81 7.99 -8.33
C MET A 1 10.80 8.65 -6.96
N THR A 2 10.24 9.83 -6.89
CA THR A 2 10.01 10.45 -5.58
C THR A 2 8.81 9.80 -4.91
N ARG A 3 8.67 10.03 -3.60
CA ARG A 3 7.51 9.54 -2.84
C ARG A 3 6.21 10.04 -3.48
N ASP A 4 6.16 11.31 -3.84
CA ASP A 4 4.95 11.90 -4.41
C ASP A 4 4.61 11.28 -5.77
N GLU A 5 5.60 10.96 -6.57
CA GLU A 5 5.39 10.27 -7.85
C GLU A 5 4.86 8.86 -7.63
N VAL A 6 5.38 8.14 -6.63
CA VAL A 6 4.89 6.81 -6.27
C VAL A 6 3.43 6.88 -5.83
N ILE A 7 3.11 7.82 -4.95
CA ILE A 7 1.74 8.00 -4.47
C ILE A 7 0.79 8.32 -5.62
N ALA A 8 1.19 9.21 -6.52
CA ALA A 8 0.36 9.58 -7.66
C ALA A 8 0.11 8.40 -8.58
N ALA A 9 1.15 7.61 -8.87
CA ALA A 9 1.02 6.43 -9.72
C ALA A 9 0.07 5.40 -9.10
N ILE A 10 0.18 5.17 -7.80
CA ILE A 10 -0.69 4.23 -7.12
C ILE A 10 -2.14 4.75 -7.09
N ARG A 11 -2.34 6.04 -6.85
CA ARG A 11 -3.68 6.63 -6.86
C ARG A 11 -4.37 6.49 -8.21
N GLN A 12 -3.63 6.57 -9.31
CA GLN A 12 -4.20 6.37 -10.63
C GLN A 12 -4.77 4.97 -10.81
N ASN A 13 -4.32 4.02 -10.01
CA ASN A 13 -4.78 2.64 -10.03
C ASN A 13 -5.67 2.29 -8.85
N ALA A 14 -6.18 3.29 -8.13
CA ALA A 14 -6.97 3.08 -6.92
C ALA A 14 -8.18 2.19 -7.17
N ASP A 15 -8.90 2.42 -8.27
CA ASP A 15 -10.09 1.65 -8.58
C ASP A 15 -9.77 0.17 -8.79
N ALA A 16 -8.67 -0.12 -9.48
CA ALA A 16 -8.23 -1.49 -9.71
C ALA A 16 -7.84 -2.17 -8.40
N ILE A 17 -7.17 -1.44 -7.52
CA ILE A 17 -6.76 -1.97 -6.22
C ILE A 17 -7.99 -2.22 -5.34
N LYS A 18 -8.91 -1.27 -5.30
CA LYS A 18 -10.16 -1.42 -4.53
C LYS A 18 -10.98 -2.60 -5.03
N ALA A 19 -10.96 -2.86 -6.32
CA ALA A 19 -11.68 -3.99 -6.91
C ALA A 19 -11.17 -5.33 -6.40
N LYS A 20 -9.95 -5.38 -5.85
CA LYS A 20 -9.39 -6.60 -5.25
C LYS A 20 -9.84 -6.80 -3.81
N GLY A 21 -10.58 -5.86 -3.23
CA GLY A 21 -11.06 -5.97 -1.86
C GLY A 21 -10.38 -5.06 -0.86
N VAL A 22 -9.54 -4.15 -1.34
CA VAL A 22 -8.82 -3.21 -0.48
C VAL A 22 -9.71 -2.02 -0.14
N SER A 23 -9.89 -1.72 1.13
CA SER A 23 -10.66 -0.57 1.56
C SER A 23 -9.79 0.68 1.67
N LYS A 24 -8.54 0.53 2.14
CA LYS A 24 -7.60 1.63 2.27
C LYS A 24 -6.19 1.14 1.95
N LEU A 25 -5.35 2.07 1.49
CA LEU A 25 -3.96 1.78 1.18
C LEU A 25 -3.09 2.90 1.69
N ALA A 26 -1.97 2.54 2.29
CA ALA A 26 -1.00 3.51 2.80
C ALA A 26 0.42 3.04 2.49
N ILE A 27 1.35 3.98 2.43
CA ILE A 27 2.77 3.69 2.31
C ILE A 27 3.41 3.76 3.69
N LEU A 28 4.28 2.80 3.99
CA LEU A 28 5.01 2.72 5.26
C LEU A 28 6.45 3.17 5.08
N GLY A 29 6.99 3.73 6.14
CA GLY A 29 8.43 3.95 6.24
C GLY A 29 9.01 5.02 5.35
N THR A 30 8.20 5.88 4.75
CA THR A 30 8.72 6.97 3.93
C THR A 30 9.01 8.17 4.82
N ARG A 31 10.24 8.65 4.78
CA ARG A 31 10.65 9.82 5.54
C ARG A 31 11.03 10.95 4.60
N ASP A 32 10.54 12.13 4.90
CA ASP A 32 11.05 13.39 4.33
C ASP A 32 11.12 13.42 2.81
N GLY A 33 10.26 12.67 2.12
CA GLY A 33 10.21 12.71 0.68
C GLY A 33 11.38 12.08 -0.03
N ASP A 34 12.05 11.13 0.62
CA ASP A 34 13.17 10.42 0.02
C ASP A 34 12.76 9.76 -1.30
N ASP A 35 13.70 9.74 -2.22
CA ASP A 35 13.49 9.11 -3.51
C ASP A 35 13.59 7.59 -3.39
N TYR A 36 12.79 6.91 -4.20
CA TYR A 36 12.90 5.47 -4.35
C TYR A 36 13.87 5.16 -5.48
N HIS A 37 14.90 4.40 -5.16
CA HIS A 37 15.88 3.94 -6.14
C HIS A 37 15.31 2.75 -6.93
N PRO A 38 15.87 2.44 -8.12
CA PRO A 38 15.35 1.32 -8.94
C PRO A 38 15.28 -0.03 -8.24
N HIS A 39 16.08 -0.23 -7.20
CA HIS A 39 16.09 -1.48 -6.44
C HIS A 39 15.43 -1.37 -5.07
N SER A 40 14.83 -0.22 -4.77
CA SER A 40 14.12 -0.04 -3.50
C SER A 40 12.79 -0.76 -3.52
N ASP A 41 12.41 -1.30 -2.37
CA ASP A 41 11.09 -1.89 -2.19
C ASP A 41 10.13 -0.83 -1.66
N ILE A 42 8.90 -0.87 -2.14
CA ILE A 42 7.82 -0.07 -1.59
C ILE A 42 7.09 -0.92 -0.57
N ASP A 43 7.05 -0.46 0.67
CA ASP A 43 6.28 -1.13 1.71
C ASP A 43 4.92 -0.46 1.82
N VAL A 44 3.86 -1.22 1.59
CA VAL A 44 2.50 -0.71 1.67
C VAL A 44 1.70 -1.47 2.72
N LEU A 45 0.77 -0.76 3.33
CA LEU A 45 -0.19 -1.34 4.25
C LEU A 45 -1.53 -1.39 3.55
N VAL A 46 -2.06 -2.60 3.42
CA VAL A 46 -3.35 -2.85 2.79
C VAL A 46 -4.37 -3.08 3.88
N GLU A 47 -5.39 -2.24 3.95
CA GLU A 47 -6.47 -2.43 4.91
C GLU A 47 -7.68 -3.01 4.20
N VAL A 48 -8.24 -4.06 4.78
CA VAL A 48 -9.43 -4.73 4.27
C VAL A 48 -10.48 -4.77 5.36
N GLU A 49 -11.74 -4.87 4.96
CA GLU A 49 -12.83 -5.00 5.92
C GLU A 49 -12.69 -6.29 6.72
N PRO A 50 -13.11 -6.32 8.01
CA PRO A 50 -12.93 -7.50 8.85
C PRO A 50 -13.56 -8.75 8.28
N GLU A 51 -14.65 -8.62 7.54
CA GLU A 51 -15.38 -9.73 6.98
C GLU A 51 -15.06 -9.99 5.52
N ALA A 52 -14.15 -9.20 4.94
CA ALA A 52 -13.81 -9.35 3.54
C ALA A 52 -13.07 -10.65 3.28
N SER A 53 -13.39 -11.26 2.15
CA SER A 53 -12.71 -12.46 1.68
C SER A 53 -11.49 -12.03 0.88
N PHE A 54 -10.40 -11.79 1.58
CA PHE A 54 -9.15 -11.31 0.97
C PHE A 54 -8.08 -12.38 1.13
N SER A 55 -7.70 -12.98 0.02
CA SER A 55 -6.75 -14.09 0.00
C SER A 55 -5.33 -13.60 -0.31
N LEU A 56 -4.36 -14.51 -0.17
CA LEU A 56 -2.99 -14.23 -0.57
C LEU A 56 -2.89 -13.89 -2.07
N LEU A 57 -3.71 -14.52 -2.89
CA LEU A 57 -3.74 -14.21 -4.32
C LEU A 57 -4.18 -12.78 -4.58
N ASN A 58 -5.15 -12.30 -3.83
CA ASN A 58 -5.57 -10.90 -3.92
C ASN A 58 -4.43 -9.95 -3.53
N LEU A 59 -3.67 -10.32 -2.50
CA LEU A 59 -2.53 -9.52 -2.05
C LEU A 59 -1.47 -9.44 -3.14
N ILE A 60 -1.16 -10.57 -3.77
CA ILE A 60 -0.18 -10.63 -4.86
C ILE A 60 -0.65 -9.76 -6.02
N ASP A 61 -1.95 -9.79 -6.34
CA ASP A 61 -2.51 -8.95 -7.40
C ASP A 61 -2.32 -7.47 -7.09
N VAL A 62 -2.53 -7.06 -5.83
CA VAL A 62 -2.31 -5.68 -5.41
C VAL A 62 -0.84 -5.29 -5.58
N GLU A 63 0.06 -6.14 -5.13
CA GLU A 63 1.50 -5.89 -5.30
C GLU A 63 1.87 -5.74 -6.77
N GLN A 64 1.32 -6.59 -7.63
CA GLN A 64 1.59 -6.53 -9.06
C GLN A 64 1.09 -5.23 -9.69
N ILE A 65 -0.11 -4.77 -9.29
CA ILE A 65 -0.64 -3.49 -9.78
C ILE A 65 0.32 -2.36 -9.40
N ILE A 66 0.81 -2.35 -8.18
CA ILE A 66 1.72 -1.31 -7.70
C ILE A 66 3.06 -1.39 -8.45
N GLU A 67 3.58 -2.60 -8.64
CA GLU A 67 4.84 -2.79 -9.36
C GLU A 67 4.74 -2.33 -10.81
N ASP A 68 3.62 -2.65 -11.46
CA ASP A 68 3.39 -2.22 -12.84
C ASP A 68 3.28 -0.70 -12.94
N ALA A 69 2.66 -0.07 -11.93
CA ALA A 69 2.45 1.37 -11.94
C ALA A 69 3.73 2.16 -11.65
N THR A 70 4.63 1.61 -10.84
CA THR A 70 5.80 2.33 -10.35
C THR A 70 7.11 1.85 -10.92
N GLY A 71 7.18 0.63 -11.43
CA GLY A 71 8.43 0.01 -11.85
C GLY A 71 9.31 -0.44 -10.69
N LEU A 72 8.78 -0.43 -9.46
CA LEU A 72 9.51 -0.80 -8.26
C LEU A 72 8.87 -2.04 -7.65
N GLN A 73 9.63 -2.80 -6.87
CA GLN A 73 9.08 -3.93 -6.15
C GLN A 73 8.21 -3.46 -4.99
N ALA A 74 7.10 -4.15 -4.77
CA ALA A 74 6.17 -3.81 -3.71
C ALA A 74 6.01 -4.97 -2.75
N GLN A 75 6.01 -4.66 -1.45
CA GLN A 75 5.70 -5.62 -0.40
C GLN A 75 4.50 -5.09 0.35
N ALA A 76 3.44 -5.87 0.37
CA ALA A 76 2.20 -5.47 1.02
C ALA A 76 1.97 -6.26 2.29
N THR A 77 1.54 -5.55 3.32
CA THR A 77 1.11 -6.14 4.59
C THR A 77 -0.38 -5.89 4.73
N VAL A 78 -1.13 -6.95 5.03
CA VAL A 78 -2.57 -6.83 5.22
C VAL A 78 -2.89 -6.52 6.67
N ARG A 79 -3.77 -5.55 6.87
CA ARG A 79 -4.35 -5.26 8.16
C ARG A 79 -5.86 -5.30 8.04
N ARG A 80 -6.51 -6.07 8.91
CA ARG A 80 -7.96 -5.98 9.03
C ARG A 80 -8.29 -4.82 9.96
N SER A 81 -9.36 -4.12 9.66
CA SER A 81 -9.62 -2.77 10.18
C SER A 81 -9.89 -2.70 11.68
N ALA A 82 -9.72 -3.75 12.41
CA ALA A 82 -10.24 -3.82 13.77
C ALA A 82 -9.21 -3.70 14.89
N SER A 83 -7.95 -3.35 14.62
CA SER A 83 -6.96 -3.30 15.68
C SER A 83 -6.50 -1.87 15.96
N PRO A 84 -7.14 -1.16 16.90
CA PRO A 84 -6.70 0.18 17.26
C PRO A 84 -5.27 0.22 17.82
N HIS A 85 -4.84 -0.88 18.41
CA HIS A 85 -3.48 -0.97 18.94
C HIS A 85 -2.42 -0.95 17.84
N SER A 86 -2.64 -1.71 16.78
CA SER A 86 -1.72 -1.71 15.63
C SER A 86 -1.70 -0.35 14.95
N ALA A 87 -2.84 0.29 14.85
CA ALA A 87 -2.94 1.61 14.24
C ALA A 87 -2.10 2.64 14.98
N GLN A 88 -2.05 2.58 16.30
CA GLN A 88 -1.25 3.50 17.09
C GLN A 88 0.25 3.29 16.90
N GLN A 89 0.67 2.04 16.74
CA GLN A 89 2.09 1.73 16.65
C GLN A 89 2.74 2.21 15.36
N ILE A 90 1.97 2.28 14.29
CA ILE A 90 2.51 2.60 12.97
C ILE A 90 2.01 3.94 12.42
N ALA A 91 1.17 4.65 13.16
CA ALA A 91 0.53 5.87 12.68
C ALA A 91 1.53 6.96 12.27
N ASP A 92 2.67 7.03 12.95
CA ASP A 92 3.66 8.07 12.68
C ASP A 92 4.42 7.85 11.38
N ASP A 93 4.45 6.60 10.90
CA ASP A 93 5.20 6.24 9.70
C ASP A 93 4.31 5.89 8.52
N ILE A 94 3.02 6.17 8.62
CA ILE A 94 2.05 5.86 7.58
C ILE A 94 1.67 7.12 6.81
N LEU A 95 1.68 7.00 5.49
CA LEU A 95 1.14 8.02 4.63
C LEU A 95 0.01 7.42 3.81
N GLU A 96 -1.22 7.84 4.08
CA GLU A 96 -2.41 7.32 3.41
C GLU A 96 -2.43 7.69 1.95
N ILE A 97 -2.72 6.71 1.08
CA ILE A 97 -2.87 6.95 -0.36
C ILE A 97 -4.33 7.14 -0.70
N PHE A 98 -5.18 6.27 -0.15
CA PHE A 98 -6.63 6.47 -0.30
C PHE A 98 -7.40 5.82 0.84
#